data_7e4e04b5236312ce7b37988e83872d16
#
_entry.id   7e4e04b5236312ce7b37988e83872d16
#
_cell.length_a   1.000
_cell.length_b   1.000
_cell.length_c   1.000
_cell.angle_alpha   90.00
_cell.angle_beta   90.00
_cell.angle_gamma   90.00
#
_symmetry.space_group_name_H-M   'P 1'
#
loop_
_entity.id
_entity.type
_entity.pdbx_description
1 polymer ?
#
loop_
_entity_poly.entity_id
_entity_poly.type
_entity_poly.pdbx_seq_one_letter_code
_entity_poly.pdbx_strand_id
1 'polypeptide(L)'
;KIEFIKNGACPTYIKNKKKVQIVKSLSLPAGILKDINLTTYDKDIEDQDILVMCSDGILDANIEYKNKELWVKYMLEDIETTNCQKIADVILNEAVDNSYGIAKDDMSIIVCKLVKQE
;
A
#
# COMPACT_ATOMS: atom_id res chain seq x y z
N LYS A 1 4.74 9.42 -15.19
CA LYS A 1 5.06 10.02 -13.90
C LYS A 1 3.81 10.17 -13.06
N ILE A 2 3.87 9.72 -11.83
CA ILE A 2 2.76 9.85 -10.88
C ILE A 2 3.15 10.84 -9.80
N GLU A 3 2.25 11.77 -9.53
CA GLU A 3 2.39 12.70 -8.42
C GLU A 3 1.55 12.18 -7.24
N PHE A 4 2.18 12.07 -6.06
CA PHE A 4 1.52 11.68 -4.83
C PHE A 4 1.41 12.88 -3.90
N ILE A 5 0.19 13.15 -3.45
CA ILE A 5 -0.05 14.13 -2.40
C ILE A 5 -0.52 13.35 -1.18
N LYS A 6 0.29 13.38 -0.13
CA LYS A 6 0.02 12.63 1.09
C LYS A 6 -0.11 13.53 2.28
N ASN A 7 -1.11 13.26 3.12
CA ASN A 7 -1.38 14.02 4.32
C ASN A 7 -1.91 13.06 5.39
N GLY A 8 -0.99 12.33 6.02
CA GLY A 8 -1.32 11.36 7.05
C GLY A 8 -1.98 10.08 6.56
N ALA A 9 -1.99 9.84 5.25
CA ALA A 9 -2.58 8.63 4.68
C ALA A 9 -1.69 7.41 4.91
N CYS A 10 -2.29 6.21 4.80
CA CYS A 10 -1.57 4.96 4.84
C CYS A 10 -0.55 4.89 3.69
N PRO A 11 0.51 4.09 3.83
CA PRO A 11 1.51 3.99 2.79
C PRO A 11 0.93 3.42 1.49
N THR A 12 1.55 3.80 0.38
CA THR A 12 1.28 3.26 -0.94
C THR A 12 2.49 2.44 -1.36
N TYR A 13 2.24 1.28 -1.93
CA TYR A 13 3.31 0.40 -2.43
C TYR A 13 3.35 0.47 -3.94
N ILE A 14 4.56 0.56 -4.49
CA ILE A 14 4.78 0.49 -5.93
C ILE A 14 5.65 -0.71 -6.22
N LYS A 15 5.11 -1.68 -6.94
CA LYS A 15 5.82 -2.90 -7.31
C LYS A 15 6.25 -2.82 -8.75
N ASN A 16 7.56 -2.92 -8.97
CA ASN A 16 8.19 -3.04 -10.29
C ASN A 16 8.89 -4.39 -10.33
N LYS A 17 8.33 -5.33 -11.08
CA LYS A 17 8.82 -6.71 -11.11
C LYS A 17 8.85 -7.30 -9.69
N LYS A 18 10.01 -7.51 -9.12
CA LYS A 18 10.15 -8.05 -7.75
C LYS A 18 10.49 -6.99 -6.71
N LYS A 19 10.71 -5.74 -7.15
CA LYS A 19 11.05 -4.66 -6.23
C LYS A 19 9.79 -3.92 -5.79
N VAL A 20 9.69 -3.67 -4.49
CA VAL A 20 8.57 -2.95 -3.92
C VAL A 20 9.10 -1.72 -3.18
N GLN A 21 8.58 -0.56 -3.55
CA GLN A 21 8.88 0.70 -2.87
C GLN A 21 7.69 1.11 -2.02
N ILE A 22 7.96 1.66 -0.85
CA ILE A 22 6.93 2.20 0.02
C ILE A 22 6.98 3.72 -0.08
N VAL A 23 5.85 4.32 -0.45
CA VAL A 23 5.70 5.78 -0.48
C VAL A 23 4.83 6.16 0.70
N LYS A 24 5.38 6.87 1.66
CA LYS A 24 4.64 7.28 2.85
C LYS A 24 4.92 8.73 3.17
N SER A 25 3.95 9.37 3.80
CA SER A 25 4.08 10.75 4.26
C SER A 25 4.51 10.80 5.71
N LEU A 26 5.40 11.73 6.00
CA LEU A 26 5.77 12.07 7.38
C LEU A 26 4.97 13.26 7.89
N SER A 27 4.04 13.79 7.07
CA SER A 27 3.21 14.93 7.42
C SER A 27 2.18 14.57 8.47
N LEU A 28 1.85 15.52 9.33
CA LEU A 28 0.73 15.36 10.26
C LEU A 28 -0.60 15.41 9.50
N PRO A 29 -1.64 14.74 10.02
CA PRO A 29 -2.97 14.84 9.41
C PRO A 29 -3.46 16.29 9.31
N ALA A 30 -4.24 16.57 8.28
CA ALA A 30 -4.81 17.90 8.06
C ALA A 30 -5.66 18.32 9.25
N GLY A 31 -5.55 19.60 9.65
CA GLY A 31 -6.32 20.16 10.76
C GLY A 31 -5.57 20.19 12.09
N ILE A 32 -4.42 19.53 12.19
CA ILE A 32 -3.59 19.60 13.40
C ILE A 32 -2.80 20.91 13.46
N LEU A 33 -2.34 21.38 12.31
CA LEU A 33 -1.59 22.63 12.18
C LEU A 33 -2.36 23.61 11.30
N LYS A 34 -2.23 24.92 11.58
CA LYS A 34 -2.86 25.95 10.75
C LYS A 34 -2.27 26.00 9.36
N ASP A 35 -0.95 25.83 9.28
CA ASP A 35 -0.21 25.89 8.02
C ASP A 35 0.41 24.52 7.78
N ILE A 36 -0.32 23.67 7.04
CA ILE A 36 0.18 22.34 6.69
C ILE A 36 0.76 22.39 5.29
N ASN A 37 2.01 22.00 5.19
CA ASN A 37 2.61 21.73 3.89
C ASN A 37 2.28 20.30 3.50
N LEU A 38 1.48 20.14 2.46
CA LEU A 38 1.22 18.83 1.89
C LEU A 38 2.52 18.28 1.31
N THR A 39 2.80 17.04 1.65
CA THR A 39 3.98 16.38 1.09
C THR A 39 3.61 15.82 -0.29
N THR A 40 4.32 16.30 -1.31
CA THR A 40 4.11 15.86 -2.68
C THR A 40 5.30 15.03 -3.12
N TYR A 41 5.02 13.86 -3.67
CA TYR A 41 6.05 12.98 -4.20
C TYR A 41 5.82 12.78 -5.69
N ASP A 42 6.87 13.01 -6.46
CA ASP A 42 6.90 12.66 -7.88
C ASP A 42 7.63 11.34 -8.04
N LYS A 43 6.97 10.37 -8.63
CA LYS A 43 7.58 9.07 -8.90
C LYS A 43 7.52 8.77 -10.38
N ASP A 44 8.64 8.37 -10.93
CA ASP A 44 8.69 7.84 -12.28
C ASP A 44 8.15 6.42 -12.27
N ILE A 45 7.22 6.15 -13.17
CA ILE A 45 6.62 4.82 -13.29
C ILE A 45 7.03 4.19 -14.62
N GLU A 46 7.12 2.88 -14.60
CA GLU A 46 7.32 2.09 -15.81
C GLU A 46 6.01 1.43 -16.20
N ASP A 47 5.91 1.05 -17.47
CA ASP A 47 4.77 0.28 -17.94
C ASP A 47 4.65 -1.02 -17.13
N GLN A 48 3.42 -1.37 -16.76
CA GLN A 48 3.09 -2.57 -15.97
C GLN A 48 3.45 -2.48 -14.49
N ASP A 49 3.85 -1.33 -13.99
CA ASP A 49 4.02 -1.16 -12.54
C ASP A 49 2.69 -1.35 -11.83
N ILE A 50 2.75 -1.91 -10.63
CA ILE A 50 1.57 -2.20 -9.83
C ILE A 50 1.55 -1.30 -8.60
N LEU A 51 0.45 -0.59 -8.41
CA LEU A 51 0.20 0.29 -7.28
C LEU A 51 -0.73 -0.41 -6.30
N VAL A 52 -0.36 -0.43 -5.02
CA VAL A 52 -1.16 -1.07 -3.98
C VAL A 52 -1.39 -0.08 -2.85
N MET A 53 -2.65 0.10 -2.48
CA MET A 53 -3.04 0.90 -1.32
C MET A 53 -3.94 0.05 -0.43
N CYS A 54 -3.72 0.09 0.87
CA CYS A 54 -4.53 -0.69 1.80
C CYS A 54 -4.83 0.12 3.06
N SER A 55 -5.92 -0.25 3.74
CA SER A 55 -6.36 0.40 4.96
C SER A 55 -5.55 -0.04 6.18
N ASP A 56 -5.67 0.71 7.28
CA ASP A 56 -5.04 0.37 8.54
C ASP A 56 -5.45 -1.01 9.04
N GLY A 57 -6.69 -1.42 8.80
CA GLY A 57 -7.15 -2.74 9.21
C GLY A 57 -6.32 -3.88 8.64
N ILE A 58 -5.83 -3.71 7.39
CA ILE A 58 -4.92 -4.69 6.79
C ILE A 58 -3.54 -4.62 7.42
N LEU A 59 -2.98 -3.43 7.57
CA LEU A 59 -1.66 -3.26 8.15
C LEU A 59 -1.60 -3.79 9.58
N ASP A 60 -2.63 -3.52 10.37
CA ASP A 60 -2.68 -3.90 11.78
C ASP A 60 -2.98 -5.39 12.00
N ALA A 61 -3.32 -6.12 10.95
CA ALA A 61 -3.71 -7.53 11.07
C ALA A 61 -2.55 -8.44 11.49
N ASN A 62 -1.31 -8.08 11.16
CA ASN A 62 -0.15 -8.91 11.51
C ASN A 62 0.60 -8.31 12.70
N ILE A 63 0.29 -8.81 13.88
CA ILE A 63 0.84 -8.31 15.14
C ILE A 63 2.30 -8.74 15.39
N GLU A 64 2.82 -9.68 14.60
CA GLU A 64 4.19 -10.17 14.78
C GLU A 64 5.24 -9.17 14.26
N TYR A 65 4.85 -8.28 13.36
CA TYR A 65 5.75 -7.28 12.82
C TYR A 65 5.69 -5.99 13.63
N LYS A 66 6.85 -5.50 14.08
CA LYS A 66 6.94 -4.20 14.73
C LYS A 66 6.61 -3.08 13.75
N ASN A 67 7.14 -3.18 12.52
CA ASN A 67 6.78 -2.27 11.44
C ASN A 67 5.74 -2.96 10.57
N LYS A 68 4.49 -2.58 10.75
CA LYS A 68 3.35 -3.22 10.09
C LYS A 68 3.35 -3.06 8.58
N GLU A 69 4.04 -2.05 8.07
CA GLU A 69 4.13 -1.83 6.63
C GLU A 69 4.97 -2.90 5.93
N LEU A 70 5.91 -3.50 6.64
CA LEU A 70 6.86 -4.44 6.04
C LEU A 70 6.24 -5.78 5.66
N TRP A 71 5.23 -6.26 6.41
CA TRP A 71 4.65 -7.56 6.06
C TRP A 71 3.96 -7.53 4.69
N VAL A 72 3.28 -6.43 4.37
CA VAL A 72 2.66 -6.25 3.06
C VAL A 72 3.74 -6.12 1.99
N LYS A 73 4.80 -5.35 2.26
CA LYS A 73 5.92 -5.22 1.33
C LYS A 73 6.53 -6.57 0.99
N TYR A 74 6.83 -7.39 1.99
CA TYR A 74 7.45 -8.69 1.77
C TYR A 74 6.53 -9.64 1.03
N MET A 75 5.24 -9.63 1.33
CA MET A 75 4.29 -10.42 0.57
C MET A 75 4.22 -9.99 -0.89
N LEU A 76 4.22 -8.70 -1.16
CA LEU A 76 4.21 -8.18 -2.52
C LEU A 76 5.47 -8.57 -3.28
N GLU A 77 6.62 -8.61 -2.62
CA GLU A 77 7.87 -9.05 -3.24
C GLU A 77 7.82 -10.52 -3.66
N ASP A 78 7.13 -11.36 -2.89
CA ASP A 78 7.01 -12.79 -3.14
C ASP A 78 5.94 -13.16 -4.14
N ILE A 79 4.94 -12.29 -4.36
CA ILE A 79 3.86 -12.57 -5.29
C ILE A 79 4.37 -12.48 -6.73
N GLU A 80 4.21 -13.55 -7.49
CA GLU A 80 4.68 -13.62 -8.87
C GLU A 80 3.62 -13.21 -9.89
N THR A 81 2.34 -13.37 -9.56
CA THR A 81 1.27 -13.01 -10.49
C THR A 81 1.20 -11.50 -10.72
N THR A 82 0.78 -11.11 -11.91
CA THR A 82 0.50 -9.71 -12.25
C THR A 82 -1.00 -9.42 -12.33
N ASN A 83 -1.83 -10.38 -11.95
CA ASN A 83 -3.28 -10.20 -11.91
C ASN A 83 -3.67 -9.43 -10.66
N CYS A 84 -4.23 -8.23 -10.82
CA CYS A 84 -4.53 -7.32 -9.72
C CYS A 84 -5.51 -7.94 -8.71
N GLN A 85 -6.53 -8.65 -9.19
CA GLN A 85 -7.51 -9.28 -8.30
C GLN A 85 -6.86 -10.37 -7.45
N LYS A 86 -5.98 -11.17 -8.03
CA LYS A 86 -5.26 -12.21 -7.28
C LYS A 86 -4.33 -11.63 -6.24
N ILE A 87 -3.65 -10.54 -6.57
CA ILE A 87 -2.79 -9.85 -5.61
C ILE A 87 -3.62 -9.33 -4.43
N ALA A 88 -4.74 -8.69 -4.71
CA ALA A 88 -5.64 -8.21 -3.67
C ALA A 88 -6.14 -9.34 -2.79
N ASP A 89 -6.56 -10.46 -3.39
CA ASP A 89 -7.07 -11.62 -2.67
C ASP A 89 -6.00 -12.23 -1.75
N VAL A 90 -4.77 -12.36 -2.23
CA VAL A 90 -3.68 -12.93 -1.43
C VAL A 90 -3.41 -12.07 -0.20
N ILE A 91 -3.30 -10.76 -0.36
CA ILE A 91 -3.03 -9.85 0.76
C ILE A 91 -4.21 -9.85 1.74
N LEU A 92 -5.42 -9.77 1.23
CA LEU A 92 -6.62 -9.74 2.08
C LEU A 92 -6.79 -11.04 2.85
N ASN A 93 -6.60 -12.19 2.20
CA ASN A 93 -6.73 -13.50 2.86
C ASN A 93 -5.68 -13.64 3.97
N GLU A 94 -4.46 -13.20 3.74
CA GLU A 94 -3.42 -13.23 4.77
C GLU A 94 -3.78 -12.33 5.96
N ALA A 95 -4.33 -11.15 5.69
CA ALA A 95 -4.77 -10.26 6.75
C ALA A 95 -5.89 -10.88 7.60
N VAL A 96 -6.86 -11.51 6.94
CA VAL A 96 -7.97 -12.18 7.63
C VAL A 96 -7.45 -13.37 8.44
N ASP A 97 -6.55 -14.17 7.88
CA ASP A 97 -5.97 -15.33 8.59
C ASP A 97 -5.17 -14.89 9.82
N ASN A 98 -4.40 -13.81 9.71
CA ASN A 98 -3.64 -13.27 10.85
C ASN A 98 -4.55 -12.73 11.95
N SER A 99 -5.80 -12.43 11.62
CA SER A 99 -6.81 -11.99 12.58
C SER A 99 -7.69 -13.15 13.08
N TYR A 100 -7.21 -14.37 12.93
CA TYR A 100 -7.95 -15.60 13.31
C TYR A 100 -9.31 -15.72 12.62
N GLY A 101 -9.38 -15.27 11.37
CA GLY A 101 -10.62 -15.33 10.57
C GLY A 101 -11.63 -14.25 10.91
N ILE A 102 -11.34 -13.37 11.87
CA ILE A 102 -12.22 -12.29 12.28
C ILE A 102 -11.52 -10.95 12.07
N ALA A 103 -12.06 -10.14 11.16
CA ALA A 103 -11.53 -8.79 10.95
C ALA A 103 -11.85 -7.93 12.17
N LYS A 104 -10.82 -7.33 12.79
CA LYS A 104 -10.97 -6.45 13.95
C LYS A 104 -11.31 -5.02 13.55
N ASP A 105 -11.08 -4.68 12.31
CA ASP A 105 -11.34 -3.36 11.74
C ASP A 105 -11.64 -3.56 10.26
N ASP A 106 -12.21 -2.54 9.63
CA ASP A 106 -12.51 -2.58 8.20
C ASP A 106 -11.23 -2.80 7.40
N MET A 107 -11.28 -3.73 6.48
CA MET A 107 -10.16 -4.04 5.61
C MET A 107 -10.52 -3.73 4.16
N SER A 108 -9.72 -2.88 3.54
CA SER A 108 -9.87 -2.57 2.12
C SER A 108 -8.51 -2.51 1.46
N ILE A 109 -8.48 -2.94 0.20
CA ILE A 109 -7.26 -2.92 -0.61
C ILE A 109 -7.62 -2.56 -2.03
N ILE A 110 -6.77 -1.73 -2.64
CA ILE A 110 -6.88 -1.36 -4.04
C ILE A 110 -5.58 -1.72 -4.72
N VAL A 111 -5.68 -2.46 -5.81
CA VAL A 111 -4.52 -2.86 -6.62
C VAL A 111 -4.76 -2.41 -8.04
N CYS A 112 -3.84 -1.61 -8.57
CA CYS A 112 -3.93 -1.06 -9.92
C CYS A 112 -2.68 -1.38 -10.71
N LYS A 113 -2.86 -1.81 -11.96
CA LYS A 113 -1.76 -1.94 -12.89
C LYS A 113 -1.68 -0.66 -13.73
N LEU A 114 -0.50 -0.09 -13.81
CA LEU A 114 -0.28 1.15 -14.54
C LEU A 114 0.21 0.82 -15.94
N VAL A 115 -0.53 1.30 -16.93
CA VAL A 115 -0.21 1.06 -18.34
C VAL A 115 0.08 2.40 -18.98
N LYS A 116 1.25 2.53 -19.58
CA LYS A 116 1.61 3.75 -20.32
C LYS A 116 0.91 3.75 -21.66
N GLN A 117 0.28 4.86 -21.99
CA GLN A 117 -0.27 5.09 -23.31
C GLN A 117 0.79 5.77 -24.17
N GLU A 118 0.93 5.28 -25.37
CA GLU A 118 1.79 5.90 -26.37
C GLU A 118 1.08 7.01 -27.12
#